data_ada922bb0361a17856eb55605b5acf74
#
_entry.id   ada922bb0361a17856eb55605b5acf74
#
_cell.length_a   1.000
_cell.length_b   1.000
_cell.length_c   1.000
_cell.angle_alpha   90.00
_cell.angle_beta   90.00
_cell.angle_gamma   90.00
#
_symmetry.space_group_name_H-M   'P 1'
#
loop_
_entity.id
_entity.type
_entity.pdbx_description
1 polymer ?
#
loop_
_entity_poly.entity_id
_entity_poly.type
_entity_poly.pdbx_seq_one_letter_code
_entity_poly.pdbx_strand_id
1 'polypeptide(L)'
;MKLRCNVYIIWIVILFFIQQFISGCATTVTKDLNKENLYRKDVQVEGIDLVSQNLFQKKCSICHELPDVNAYPYTPEQWASIIDIMHDTKASKKFMTIEDTEKIKNYLGRLSQTR
;
A
#
# COMPACT_ATOMS: atom_id res chain seq x y z
N MET A 1 -21.76 4.12 -60.54
CA MET A 1 -22.50 3.77 -59.31
C MET A 1 -21.79 2.75 -58.39
N LYS A 2 -20.72 2.09 -58.78
CA LYS A 2 -20.04 1.05 -57.96
C LYS A 2 -19.05 1.58 -56.90
N LEU A 3 -18.55 2.82 -57.01
CA LEU A 3 -17.55 3.37 -56.10
C LEU A 3 -18.11 3.83 -54.74
N ARG A 4 -19.36 4.26 -54.69
CA ARG A 4 -20.00 4.75 -53.45
C ARG A 4 -20.38 3.63 -52.47
N CYS A 5 -20.63 2.42 -52.98
CA CYS A 5 -20.98 1.27 -52.14
C CYS A 5 -19.73 0.75 -51.35
N ASN A 6 -18.55 0.81 -51.98
CA ASN A 6 -17.32 0.33 -51.32
C ASN A 6 -16.87 1.22 -50.16
N VAL A 7 -17.06 2.54 -50.27
CA VAL A 7 -16.72 3.47 -49.18
C VAL A 7 -17.61 3.23 -47.95
N TYR A 8 -18.89 2.94 -48.15
CA TYR A 8 -19.83 2.69 -47.06
C TYR A 8 -19.50 1.40 -46.31
N ILE A 9 -19.10 0.37 -47.01
CA ILE A 9 -18.69 -0.90 -46.42
C ILE A 9 -17.41 -0.71 -45.58
N ILE A 10 -16.45 0.04 -46.07
CA ILE A 10 -15.21 0.34 -45.34
C ILE A 10 -15.50 1.12 -44.06
N TRP A 11 -16.43 2.09 -44.08
CA TRP A 11 -16.83 2.84 -42.90
C TRP A 11 -17.54 1.94 -41.84
N ILE A 12 -18.38 1.03 -42.28
CA ILE A 12 -19.05 0.09 -41.35
C ILE A 12 -18.04 -0.85 -40.70
N VAL A 13 -17.05 -1.33 -41.45
CA VAL A 13 -16.01 -2.20 -40.91
C VAL A 13 -15.13 -1.46 -39.90
N ILE A 14 -14.78 -0.22 -40.19
CA ILE A 14 -14.00 0.61 -39.25
C ILE A 14 -14.78 0.87 -37.96
N LEU A 15 -16.06 1.21 -38.04
CA LEU A 15 -16.91 1.41 -36.87
C LEU A 15 -17.06 0.12 -36.03
N PHE A 16 -17.14 -1.03 -36.69
CA PHE A 16 -17.22 -2.32 -35.97
C PHE A 16 -15.91 -2.66 -35.24
N PHE A 17 -14.76 -2.33 -35.82
CA PHE A 17 -13.45 -2.50 -35.16
C PHE A 17 -13.26 -1.55 -33.99
N ILE A 18 -13.74 -0.31 -34.04
CA ILE A 18 -13.62 0.65 -32.94
C ILE A 18 -14.41 0.19 -31.72
N GLN A 19 -15.54 -0.49 -31.87
CA GLN A 19 -16.33 -1.02 -30.75
C GLN A 19 -15.64 -2.16 -30.00
N GLN A 20 -14.72 -2.90 -30.64
CA GLN A 20 -13.98 -3.98 -29.98
C GLN A 20 -12.90 -3.46 -28.99
N PHE A 21 -12.43 -2.23 -29.18
CA PHE A 21 -11.39 -1.64 -28.31
C PHE A 21 -11.95 -1.00 -27.03
N ILE A 22 -13.26 -0.77 -26.93
CA ILE A 22 -13.87 -0.13 -25.75
C ILE A 22 -14.25 -1.15 -24.66
N SER A 23 -14.26 -2.44 -24.95
CA SER A 23 -14.67 -3.49 -24.00
C SER A 23 -13.53 -4.10 -23.18
N GLY A 24 -12.33 -3.55 -23.22
CA GLY A 24 -11.11 -4.15 -22.66
C GLY A 24 -10.52 -3.50 -21.41
N CYS A 25 -11.21 -2.61 -20.68
CA CYS A 25 -10.58 -1.94 -19.54
C CYS A 25 -11.46 -1.82 -18.30
N ALA A 26 -12.04 -2.93 -17.82
CA ALA A 26 -12.88 -2.88 -16.61
C ALA A 26 -12.78 -4.12 -15.70
N THR A 27 -11.66 -4.85 -15.66
CA THR A 27 -11.59 -6.05 -14.78
C THR A 27 -10.25 -6.33 -14.11
N THR A 28 -9.44 -5.35 -13.75
CA THR A 28 -8.21 -5.65 -12.99
C THR A 28 -8.00 -4.82 -11.71
N VAL A 29 -8.92 -3.93 -11.35
CA VAL A 29 -8.76 -3.11 -10.13
C VAL A 29 -9.36 -3.76 -8.88
N THR A 30 -10.23 -4.78 -9.02
CA THR A 30 -10.91 -5.38 -7.86
C THR A 30 -10.15 -6.53 -7.18
N LYS A 31 -9.03 -7.00 -7.73
CA LYS A 31 -8.31 -8.14 -7.16
C LYS A 31 -7.28 -7.74 -6.11
N ASP A 32 -6.72 -6.54 -6.22
CA ASP A 32 -5.72 -6.05 -5.25
C ASP A 32 -6.36 -5.43 -3.99
N LEU A 33 -7.58 -4.87 -4.12
CA LEU A 33 -8.32 -4.36 -2.94
C LEU A 33 -8.75 -5.46 -1.96
N ASN A 34 -8.94 -6.69 -2.46
CA ASN A 34 -9.40 -7.79 -1.61
C ASN A 34 -8.24 -8.41 -0.80
N LYS A 35 -7.00 -8.32 -1.30
CA LYS A 35 -5.82 -8.80 -0.59
C LYS A 35 -5.42 -7.85 0.54
N GLU A 36 -5.58 -6.54 0.33
CA GLU A 36 -5.33 -5.52 1.34
C GLU A 36 -6.42 -5.55 2.44
N ASN A 37 -7.68 -5.82 2.07
CA ASN A 37 -8.77 -5.99 3.03
C ASN A 37 -8.70 -7.32 3.80
N LEU A 38 -8.11 -8.37 3.24
CA LEU A 38 -7.93 -9.64 3.96
C LEU A 38 -6.84 -9.51 5.04
N TYR A 39 -5.76 -8.78 4.75
CA TYR A 39 -4.72 -8.45 5.74
C TYR A 39 -5.27 -7.51 6.85
N ARG A 40 -6.26 -6.66 6.53
CA ARG A 40 -6.94 -5.79 7.51
C ARG A 40 -7.86 -6.53 8.49
N LYS A 41 -8.33 -7.71 8.14
CA LYS A 41 -9.40 -8.39 8.91
C LYS A 41 -8.86 -9.22 10.08
N ASP A 42 -7.59 -9.62 10.04
CA ASP A 42 -7.01 -10.53 11.03
C ASP A 42 -6.24 -9.82 12.16
N VAL A 43 -6.11 -8.48 12.12
CA VAL A 43 -5.45 -7.72 13.18
C VAL A 43 -6.34 -6.55 13.62
N GLN A 44 -7.56 -6.86 14.03
CA GLN A 44 -8.31 -5.98 14.93
C GLN A 44 -7.87 -6.27 16.38
N VAL A 45 -6.64 -5.89 16.68
CA VAL A 45 -6.28 -5.67 18.08
C VAL A 45 -6.93 -4.36 18.48
N GLU A 46 -7.94 -4.43 19.35
CA GLU A 46 -8.62 -3.26 19.89
C GLU A 46 -7.58 -2.25 20.40
N GLY A 47 -7.59 -1.05 19.82
CA GLY A 47 -6.66 0.03 20.21
C GLY A 47 -5.46 0.27 19.30
N ILE A 48 -5.28 -0.48 18.22
CA ILE A 48 -4.24 -0.16 17.23
C ILE A 48 -4.77 0.88 16.23
N ASP A 49 -4.14 2.04 16.27
CA ASP A 49 -4.43 3.13 15.36
C ASP A 49 -3.96 2.80 13.92
N LEU A 50 -4.91 2.64 13.00
CA LEU A 50 -4.65 2.39 11.58
C LEU A 50 -3.77 3.47 10.94
N VAL A 51 -3.84 4.70 11.44
CA VAL A 51 -3.01 5.80 10.95
C VAL A 51 -1.54 5.53 11.27
N SER A 52 -1.24 5.11 12.50
CA SER A 52 0.12 4.78 12.93
C SER A 52 0.65 3.52 12.25
N GLN A 53 -0.21 2.53 11.98
CA GLN A 53 0.14 1.34 11.19
C GLN A 53 0.54 1.72 9.75
N ASN A 54 -0.29 2.50 9.07
CA ASN A 54 0.01 2.98 7.72
C ASN A 54 1.27 3.83 7.67
N LEU A 55 1.48 4.65 8.71
CA LEU A 55 2.69 5.46 8.84
C LEU A 55 3.94 4.58 8.97
N PHE A 56 3.91 3.57 9.83
CA PHE A 56 4.98 2.57 9.97
C PHE A 56 5.28 1.90 8.64
N GLN A 57 4.27 1.36 7.97
CA GLN A 57 4.43 0.68 6.69
C GLN A 57 5.06 1.61 5.65
N LYS A 58 4.51 2.81 5.47
CA LYS A 58 4.95 3.77 4.46
C LYS A 58 6.36 4.29 4.70
N LYS A 59 6.73 4.57 5.94
CA LYS A 59 8.01 5.19 6.27
C LYS A 59 9.15 4.19 6.38
N CYS A 60 8.91 3.05 7.01
CA CYS A 60 9.96 2.04 7.22
C CYS A 60 10.28 1.23 5.97
N SER A 61 9.32 1.06 5.04
CA SER A 61 9.55 0.36 3.76
C SER A 61 10.41 1.14 2.75
N ILE A 62 10.74 2.40 3.03
CA ILE A 62 11.57 3.22 2.11
C ILE A 62 13.00 2.66 1.99
N CYS A 63 13.55 2.11 3.07
CA CYS A 63 14.96 1.71 3.13
C CYS A 63 15.17 0.19 3.13
N HIS A 64 14.21 -0.59 3.62
CA HIS A 64 14.33 -2.04 3.75
C HIS A 64 12.94 -2.69 3.78
N GLU A 65 12.90 -4.00 3.64
CA GLU A 65 11.70 -4.80 3.85
C GLU A 65 11.25 -4.70 5.31
N LEU A 66 9.93 -4.61 5.51
CA LEU A 66 9.36 -4.51 6.86
C LEU A 66 9.58 -5.81 7.63
N PRO A 67 10.08 -5.73 8.86
CA PRO A 67 10.19 -6.91 9.71
C PRO A 67 8.79 -7.40 10.12
N ASP A 68 8.65 -8.70 10.27
CA ASP A 68 7.51 -9.24 11.00
C ASP A 68 7.69 -8.92 12.49
N VAL A 69 6.97 -7.90 12.95
CA VAL A 69 7.04 -7.42 14.34
C VAL A 69 6.70 -8.54 15.33
N ASN A 70 5.88 -9.51 14.92
CA ASN A 70 5.50 -10.63 15.78
C ASN A 70 6.61 -11.67 15.95
N ALA A 71 7.58 -11.71 15.05
CA ALA A 71 8.73 -12.61 15.17
C ALA A 71 9.77 -12.13 16.21
N TYR A 72 9.67 -10.89 16.68
CA TYR A 72 10.65 -10.30 17.60
C TYR A 72 10.02 -10.03 18.97
N PRO A 73 10.48 -10.70 20.07
CA PRO A 73 9.93 -10.55 21.41
C PRO A 73 10.47 -9.29 22.13
N TYR A 74 10.53 -8.17 21.43
CA TYR A 74 11.03 -6.92 22.00
C TYR A 74 9.98 -6.24 22.88
N THR A 75 10.44 -5.61 23.96
CA THR A 75 9.61 -4.74 24.80
C THR A 75 9.36 -3.40 24.10
N PRO A 76 8.37 -2.59 24.56
CA PRO A 76 8.17 -1.24 24.04
C PRO A 76 9.43 -0.37 24.05
N GLU A 77 10.23 -0.46 25.12
CA GLU A 77 11.48 0.29 25.30
C GLU A 77 12.55 -0.16 24.32
N GLN A 78 12.63 -1.47 24.05
CA GLN A 78 13.56 -2.01 23.06
C GLN A 78 13.18 -1.57 21.65
N TRP A 79 11.89 -1.59 21.30
CA TRP A 79 11.41 -1.05 20.03
C TRP A 79 11.74 0.44 19.90
N ALA A 80 11.48 1.23 20.95
CA ALA A 80 11.79 2.67 20.95
C ALA A 80 13.28 2.91 20.70
N SER A 81 14.15 2.17 21.37
CA SER A 81 15.61 2.28 21.20
C SER A 81 16.06 1.93 19.78
N ILE A 82 15.51 0.85 19.18
CA ILE A 82 15.81 0.45 17.81
C ILE A 82 15.41 1.56 16.82
N ILE A 83 14.22 2.13 17.01
CA ILE A 83 13.72 3.21 16.17
C ILE A 83 14.61 4.45 16.29
N ASP A 84 15.05 4.82 17.48
CA ASP A 84 15.95 5.96 17.69
C ASP A 84 17.27 5.78 16.95
N ILE A 85 17.89 4.60 17.05
CA ILE A 85 19.14 4.27 16.35
C ILE A 85 18.95 4.35 14.84
N MET A 86 17.85 3.80 14.31
CA MET A 86 17.57 3.84 12.87
C MET A 86 17.33 5.27 12.38
N HIS A 87 16.69 6.12 13.19
CA HIS A 87 16.30 7.47 12.79
C HIS A 87 17.36 8.55 13.08
N ASP A 88 18.40 8.24 13.80
CA ASP A 88 19.50 9.21 14.00
C ASP A 88 20.36 9.40 12.76
N THR A 89 20.15 8.60 11.72
CA THR A 89 20.91 8.73 10.47
C THR A 89 20.50 9.98 9.69
N LYS A 90 21.49 10.58 9.00
CA LYS A 90 21.26 11.73 8.12
C LYS A 90 20.26 11.44 7.00
N ALA A 91 20.18 10.19 6.56
CA ALA A 91 19.27 9.75 5.50
C ALA A 91 17.81 9.74 5.99
N SER A 92 17.54 9.18 7.17
CA SER A 92 16.19 9.08 7.72
C SER A 92 15.57 10.44 8.07
N LYS A 93 16.38 11.41 8.53
CA LYS A 93 15.94 12.77 8.83
C LYS A 93 15.37 13.54 7.64
N LYS A 94 15.55 13.05 6.41
CA LYS A 94 14.98 13.67 5.20
C LYS A 94 13.50 13.36 4.99
N PHE A 95 13.01 12.23 5.47
CA PHE A 95 11.64 11.76 5.20
C PHE A 95 10.85 11.38 6.45
N MET A 96 11.48 11.45 7.63
CA MET A 96 10.86 11.14 8.90
C MET A 96 10.91 12.37 9.81
N THR A 97 9.77 12.75 10.35
CA THR A 97 9.69 13.81 11.37
C THR A 97 9.79 13.21 12.77
N ILE A 98 10.05 14.05 13.78
CA ILE A 98 10.03 13.63 15.18
C ILE A 98 8.64 13.10 15.55
N GLU A 99 7.56 13.75 15.06
CA GLU A 99 6.18 13.31 15.30
C GLU A 99 5.91 11.93 14.68
N ASP A 100 6.38 11.68 13.45
CA ASP A 100 6.27 10.37 12.78
C ASP A 100 6.97 9.30 13.62
N THR A 101 8.17 9.60 14.12
CA THR A 101 8.97 8.70 14.95
C THR A 101 8.23 8.30 16.23
N GLU A 102 7.66 9.27 16.94
CA GLU A 102 6.91 9.00 18.17
C GLU A 102 5.63 8.18 17.91
N LYS A 103 4.91 8.45 16.82
CA LYS A 103 3.74 7.66 16.44
C LYS A 103 4.12 6.21 16.14
N ILE A 104 5.24 5.98 15.45
CA ILE A 104 5.72 4.63 15.12
C ILE A 104 6.18 3.90 16.39
N LYS A 105 6.91 4.55 17.31
CA LYS A 105 7.29 3.97 18.60
C LYS A 105 6.07 3.52 19.40
N ASN A 106 5.06 4.40 19.50
CA ASN A 106 3.82 4.09 20.20
C ASN A 106 3.06 2.94 19.55
N TYR A 107 3.03 2.85 18.23
CA TYR A 107 2.42 1.75 17.50
C TYR A 107 3.12 0.42 17.80
N LEU A 108 4.44 0.34 17.64
CA LEU A 108 5.21 -0.87 17.89
C LEU A 108 5.19 -1.28 19.38
N GLY A 109 5.22 -0.31 20.28
CA GLY A 109 5.09 -0.53 21.72
C GLY A 109 3.76 -1.17 22.09
N ARG A 110 2.64 -0.72 21.51
CA ARG A 110 1.33 -1.35 21.74
C ARG A 110 1.26 -2.75 21.16
N LEU A 111 1.78 -2.97 19.94
CA LEU A 111 1.83 -4.30 19.35
C LEU A 111 2.60 -5.30 20.23
N SER A 112 3.68 -4.88 20.87
CA SER A 112 4.48 -5.76 21.72
C SER A 112 3.78 -6.13 23.04
N GLN A 113 2.82 -5.33 23.51
CA GLN A 113 2.06 -5.58 24.75
C GLN A 113 0.84 -6.50 24.55
N THR A 114 0.43 -6.74 23.33
CA THR A 114 -0.77 -7.56 23.01
C THR A 114 -0.47 -9.04 22.83
N ARG A 115 0.74 -9.46 23.15
CA ARG A 115 1.22 -10.87 23.04
C ARG A 115 1.02 -11.67 24.31
#